data_6241de5f4762f05ba8afcfeba0dddc02
#
_entry.id   6241de5f4762f05ba8afcfeba0dddc02
#
_cell.length_a   1.000
_cell.length_b   1.000
_cell.length_c   1.000
_cell.angle_alpha   90.00
_cell.angle_beta   90.00
_cell.angle_gamma   90.00
#
_symmetry.space_group_name_H-M   'P 1'
#
loop_
_entity.id
_entity.type
_entity.pdbx_description
1 polymer ?
#
loop_
_entity_poly.entity_id
_entity_poly.type
_entity_poly.pdbx_seq_one_letter_code
_entity_poly.pdbx_strand_id
1 'polypeptide(L)'
;MKRSFLLLAGSLLTWLPIHADRYTDTAEKHLKWAISNRADSILAHATPEVKQALPADQLNSIWKMLVMQFGTLESKEAWETTDLGDGLTLCRRLLHFKNRTLNVNIVLNRELQLSGISFTPAIEEKMRHEVDAKPLPAGITEQELNVEHNNISLPGTLTLPECASANQQVPVVVLLGGSGPTDRDGTLDPNHPLRALAPGLALQGIASLRYDKRTKAHQADFAEVSGKRTTLETEYVEDALVALEKARNLLEIDKIRVFLAG
;
A
#
# COMPACT_ATOMS: atom_id res chain seq x y z
N MET A 1 -15.11 -67.76 15.20
CA MET A 1 -14.51 -66.53 15.73
C MET A 1 -14.78 -65.42 14.73
N LYS A 2 -15.83 -64.63 14.98
CA LYS A 2 -16.16 -63.44 14.11
C LYS A 2 -15.57 -62.19 14.77
N ARG A 3 -14.64 -61.52 14.10
CA ARG A 3 -14.10 -60.23 14.53
C ARG A 3 -14.91 -59.11 13.86
N SER A 4 -15.70 -58.42 14.68
CA SER A 4 -16.41 -57.20 14.28
C SER A 4 -15.42 -56.05 14.23
N PHE A 5 -15.30 -55.39 13.08
CA PHE A 5 -14.60 -54.12 12.90
C PHE A 5 -15.58 -52.97 13.20
N LEU A 6 -15.34 -52.26 14.27
CA LEU A 6 -16.03 -50.99 14.57
C LEU A 6 -15.35 -49.89 13.75
N LEU A 7 -16.05 -49.36 12.75
CA LEU A 7 -15.68 -48.13 12.05
C LEU A 7 -16.07 -46.92 12.94
N LEU A 8 -15.07 -46.28 13.52
CA LEU A 8 -15.23 -44.95 14.13
C LEU A 8 -15.32 -43.92 12.98
N ALA A 9 -16.55 -43.47 12.71
CA ALA A 9 -16.75 -42.28 11.87
C ALA A 9 -16.34 -41.03 12.67
N GLY A 10 -15.12 -40.58 12.43
CA GLY A 10 -14.65 -39.27 12.91
C GLY A 10 -15.40 -38.15 12.17
N SER A 11 -16.35 -37.50 12.85
CA SER A 11 -16.94 -36.25 12.39
C SER A 11 -15.88 -35.17 12.37
N LEU A 12 -15.34 -34.84 11.19
CA LEU A 12 -14.66 -33.60 10.96
C LEU A 12 -15.69 -32.47 11.13
N LEU A 13 -15.77 -31.92 12.34
CA LEU A 13 -16.35 -30.58 12.51
C LEU A 13 -15.44 -29.60 11.75
N THR A 14 -15.84 -29.22 10.56
CA THR A 14 -15.32 -28.03 9.87
C THR A 14 -15.73 -26.84 10.72
N TRP A 15 -14.77 -26.27 11.40
CA TRP A 15 -14.89 -24.94 11.99
C TRP A 15 -15.05 -23.95 10.84
N LEU A 16 -16.27 -23.69 10.43
CA LEU A 16 -16.61 -22.57 9.56
C LEU A 16 -16.44 -21.26 10.37
N PRO A 17 -15.91 -20.22 9.77
CA PRO A 17 -15.54 -19.00 10.48
C PRO A 17 -16.78 -18.17 10.82
N ILE A 18 -17.41 -18.45 11.97
CA ILE A 18 -18.50 -17.60 12.54
C ILE A 18 -18.02 -16.16 12.76
N HIS A 19 -16.71 -15.92 12.78
CA HIS A 19 -16.12 -14.59 12.94
C HIS A 19 -16.22 -13.72 11.68
N ALA A 20 -16.09 -14.27 10.48
CA ALA A 20 -16.13 -13.53 9.22
C ALA A 20 -17.50 -12.87 9.00
N ASP A 21 -18.60 -13.55 9.33
CA ASP A 21 -19.96 -13.06 9.11
C ASP A 21 -20.27 -11.77 9.88
N ARG A 22 -19.78 -11.63 11.12
CA ARG A 22 -20.03 -10.43 11.93
C ARG A 22 -19.38 -9.18 11.35
N TYR A 23 -18.16 -9.31 10.84
CA TYR A 23 -17.44 -8.19 10.22
C TYR A 23 -18.07 -7.81 8.88
N THR A 24 -18.39 -8.79 8.04
CA THR A 24 -19.02 -8.55 6.74
C THR A 24 -20.42 -7.95 6.88
N ASP A 25 -21.22 -8.41 7.86
CA ASP A 25 -22.51 -7.83 8.16
C ASP A 25 -22.44 -6.38 8.62
N THR A 26 -21.42 -6.06 9.44
CA THR A 26 -21.19 -4.70 9.90
C THR A 26 -20.69 -3.81 8.76
N ALA A 27 -19.78 -4.32 7.93
CA ALA A 27 -19.31 -3.61 6.74
C ALA A 27 -20.45 -3.33 5.76
N GLU A 28 -21.37 -4.27 5.55
CA GLU A 28 -22.55 -4.06 4.72
C GLU A 28 -23.47 -2.98 5.27
N LYS A 29 -23.63 -2.86 6.59
CA LYS A 29 -24.39 -1.77 7.23
C LYS A 29 -23.75 -0.42 6.95
N HIS A 30 -22.43 -0.30 7.14
CA HIS A 30 -21.70 0.93 6.86
C HIS A 30 -21.79 1.34 5.38
N LEU A 31 -21.64 0.38 4.46
CA LEU A 31 -21.82 0.64 3.04
C LEU A 31 -23.25 1.11 2.71
N LYS A 32 -24.28 0.49 3.27
CA LYS A 32 -25.68 0.91 3.10
C LYS A 32 -25.91 2.33 3.62
N TRP A 33 -25.33 2.68 4.75
CA TRP A 33 -25.41 4.04 5.29
C TRP A 33 -24.70 5.06 4.38
N ALA A 34 -23.52 4.71 3.83
CA ALA A 34 -22.84 5.56 2.88
C ALA A 34 -23.66 5.80 1.60
N ILE A 35 -24.24 4.73 1.02
CA ILE A 35 -25.13 4.79 -0.15
C ILE A 35 -26.36 5.70 0.13
N SER A 36 -26.88 5.65 1.35
CA SER A 36 -28.08 6.39 1.75
C SER A 36 -27.78 7.78 2.33
N ASN A 37 -26.53 8.26 2.27
CA ASN A 37 -26.06 9.54 2.83
C ASN A 37 -26.39 9.68 4.33
N ARG A 38 -26.20 8.61 5.10
CA ARG A 38 -26.47 8.58 6.54
C ARG A 38 -25.18 8.65 7.36
N ALA A 39 -24.46 9.77 7.23
CA ALA A 39 -23.20 10.01 7.94
C ALA A 39 -23.36 9.86 9.47
N ASP A 40 -24.46 10.34 10.06
CA ASP A 40 -24.71 10.21 11.49
C ASP A 40 -24.73 8.75 11.95
N SER A 41 -25.31 7.85 11.15
CA SER A 41 -25.33 6.42 11.45
C SER A 41 -23.94 5.80 11.35
N ILE A 42 -23.11 6.23 10.39
CA ILE A 42 -21.72 5.80 10.26
C ILE A 42 -20.90 6.25 11.48
N LEU A 43 -20.98 7.55 11.80
CA LEU A 43 -20.22 8.14 12.90
C LEU A 43 -20.66 7.63 14.27
N ALA A 44 -21.95 7.31 14.48
CA ALA A 44 -22.43 6.72 15.72
C ALA A 44 -21.69 5.40 16.07
N HIS A 45 -21.27 4.64 15.02
CA HIS A 45 -20.59 3.34 15.15
C HIS A 45 -19.12 3.40 14.76
N ALA A 46 -18.50 4.58 14.76
CA ALA A 46 -17.09 4.78 14.46
C ALA A 46 -16.26 5.02 15.73
N THR A 47 -14.95 4.78 15.61
CA THR A 47 -14.00 5.10 16.67
C THR A 47 -13.87 6.63 16.87
N PRO A 48 -13.36 7.11 18.01
CA PRO A 48 -13.15 8.53 18.24
C PRO A 48 -12.26 9.20 17.19
N GLU A 49 -11.23 8.50 16.70
CA GLU A 49 -10.28 8.98 15.68
C GLU A 49 -10.99 9.22 14.35
N VAL A 50 -11.85 8.28 13.92
CA VAL A 50 -12.65 8.43 12.70
C VAL A 50 -13.64 9.56 12.83
N LYS A 51 -14.29 9.73 13.99
CA LYS A 51 -15.20 10.85 14.25
C LYS A 51 -14.51 12.21 14.13
N GLN A 52 -13.26 12.28 14.56
CA GLN A 52 -12.47 13.50 14.48
C GLN A 52 -11.96 13.78 13.05
N ALA A 53 -11.59 12.70 12.32
CA ALA A 53 -10.95 12.81 11.00
C ALA A 53 -11.95 12.98 9.84
N LEU A 54 -13.19 12.50 9.99
CA LEU A 54 -14.20 12.48 8.92
C LEU A 54 -15.47 13.26 9.32
N PRO A 55 -15.56 14.54 8.92
CA PRO A 55 -16.77 15.33 9.12
C PRO A 55 -18.01 14.75 8.41
N ALA A 56 -19.18 14.89 9.02
CA ALA A 56 -20.44 14.31 8.51
C ALA A 56 -20.81 14.80 7.10
N ASP A 57 -20.51 16.04 6.77
CA ASP A 57 -20.76 16.64 5.46
C ASP A 57 -19.88 16.01 4.37
N GLN A 58 -18.62 15.71 4.68
CA GLN A 58 -17.74 14.97 3.77
C GLN A 58 -18.26 13.54 3.53
N LEU A 59 -18.63 12.82 4.58
CA LEU A 59 -19.20 11.47 4.44
C LEU A 59 -20.48 11.47 3.59
N ASN A 60 -21.36 12.45 3.79
CA ASN A 60 -22.59 12.58 3.00
C ASN A 60 -22.35 12.96 1.54
N SER A 61 -21.23 13.59 1.21
CA SER A 61 -20.87 13.97 -0.16
C SER A 61 -20.16 12.87 -0.93
N ILE A 62 -19.44 11.96 -0.26
CA ILE A 62 -18.63 10.91 -0.91
C ILE A 62 -19.45 10.11 -1.92
N TRP A 63 -20.58 9.53 -1.51
CA TRP A 63 -21.39 8.69 -2.40
C TRP A 63 -21.90 9.44 -3.62
N LYS A 64 -22.34 10.68 -3.42
CA LYS A 64 -22.79 11.55 -4.53
C LYS A 64 -21.68 11.82 -5.53
N MET A 65 -20.47 12.09 -5.04
CA MET A 65 -19.30 12.30 -5.89
C MET A 65 -18.94 11.05 -6.68
N LEU A 66 -18.95 9.86 -6.04
CA LEU A 66 -18.69 8.60 -6.72
C LEU A 66 -19.71 8.35 -7.85
N VAL A 67 -20.99 8.54 -7.59
CA VAL A 67 -22.05 8.37 -8.61
C VAL A 67 -21.92 9.41 -9.72
N MET A 68 -21.58 10.65 -9.40
CA MET A 68 -21.37 11.70 -10.39
C MET A 68 -20.18 11.42 -11.29
N GLN A 69 -19.09 10.86 -10.73
CA GLN A 69 -17.86 10.60 -11.45
C GLN A 69 -17.90 9.28 -12.23
N PHE A 70 -18.49 8.23 -11.67
CA PHE A 70 -18.38 6.87 -12.21
C PHE A 70 -19.73 6.29 -12.69
N GLY A 71 -20.81 7.04 -12.56
CA GLY A 71 -22.15 6.58 -12.93
C GLY A 71 -22.83 5.81 -11.79
N THR A 72 -23.96 5.19 -12.10
CA THR A 72 -24.75 4.39 -11.12
C THR A 72 -24.02 3.12 -10.73
N LEU A 73 -24.18 2.69 -9.48
CA LEU A 73 -23.75 1.37 -9.02
C LEU A 73 -24.65 0.30 -9.64
N GLU A 74 -24.05 -0.64 -10.40
CA GLU A 74 -24.77 -1.71 -11.11
C GLU A 74 -24.76 -3.03 -10.34
N SER A 75 -23.62 -3.38 -9.74
CA SER A 75 -23.49 -4.62 -8.95
C SER A 75 -22.42 -4.53 -7.87
N LYS A 76 -22.43 -5.49 -6.97
CA LYS A 76 -21.47 -5.64 -5.85
C LYS A 76 -21.06 -7.09 -5.76
N GLU A 77 -19.78 -7.35 -5.51
CA GLU A 77 -19.27 -8.71 -5.24
C GLU A 77 -19.42 -9.13 -3.78
N ALA A 78 -19.01 -10.33 -3.44
CA ALA A 78 -18.96 -10.79 -2.05
C ALA A 78 -17.91 -9.99 -1.24
N TRP A 79 -18.07 -9.96 0.07
CA TRP A 79 -17.07 -9.40 0.96
C TRP A 79 -15.90 -10.38 1.13
N GLU A 80 -14.70 -9.84 1.08
CA GLU A 80 -13.46 -10.49 1.51
C GLU A 80 -13.00 -9.87 2.83
N THR A 81 -12.44 -10.68 3.72
CA THR A 81 -11.91 -10.21 5.00
C THR A 81 -10.43 -10.54 5.12
N THR A 82 -9.66 -9.59 5.63
CA THR A 82 -8.22 -9.74 5.90
C THR A 82 -7.95 -9.23 7.32
N ASP A 83 -7.28 -10.03 8.13
CA ASP A 83 -6.78 -9.60 9.43
C ASP A 83 -5.56 -8.70 9.20
N LEU A 84 -5.62 -7.46 9.69
CA LEU A 84 -4.52 -6.48 9.59
C LEU A 84 -3.58 -6.51 10.81
N GLY A 85 -3.86 -7.38 11.79
CA GLY A 85 -3.20 -7.34 13.09
C GLY A 85 -3.84 -6.30 14.03
N ASP A 86 -3.36 -6.24 15.27
CA ASP A 86 -3.79 -5.31 16.34
C ASP A 86 -5.31 -5.26 16.59
N GLY A 87 -6.02 -6.31 16.18
CA GLY A 87 -7.47 -6.41 16.32
C GLY A 87 -8.26 -5.63 15.26
N LEU A 88 -7.61 -5.26 14.18
CA LEU A 88 -8.24 -4.64 13.03
C LEU A 88 -8.52 -5.65 11.93
N THR A 89 -9.71 -5.60 11.35
CA THR A 89 -10.12 -6.43 10.22
C THR A 89 -10.52 -5.53 9.05
N LEU A 90 -9.88 -5.73 7.91
CA LEU A 90 -10.29 -5.14 6.65
C LEU A 90 -11.41 -5.98 6.02
N CYS A 91 -12.53 -5.36 5.73
CA CYS A 91 -13.58 -5.89 4.86
C CYS A 91 -13.49 -5.15 3.52
N ARG A 92 -13.27 -5.89 2.45
CA ARG A 92 -13.15 -5.36 1.09
C ARG A 92 -14.18 -6.02 0.18
N ARG A 93 -14.71 -5.26 -0.76
CA ARG A 93 -15.48 -5.80 -1.90
C ARG A 93 -15.37 -4.91 -3.11
N LEU A 94 -15.62 -5.48 -4.28
CA LEU A 94 -15.75 -4.74 -5.53
C LEU A 94 -17.16 -4.15 -5.67
N LEU A 95 -17.18 -2.90 -6.12
CA LEU A 95 -18.38 -2.15 -6.50
C LEU A 95 -18.26 -1.82 -7.99
N HIS A 96 -19.13 -2.37 -8.80
CA HIS A 96 -19.16 -2.13 -10.25
C HIS A 96 -20.10 -0.96 -10.54
N PHE A 97 -19.49 0.20 -10.79
CA PHE A 97 -20.21 1.37 -11.31
C PHE A 97 -20.25 1.29 -12.85
N LYS A 98 -21.17 1.98 -13.46
CA LYS A 98 -21.34 2.00 -14.93
C LYS A 98 -20.04 2.25 -15.68
N ASN A 99 -19.20 3.14 -15.21
CA ASN A 99 -17.99 3.59 -15.90
C ASN A 99 -16.68 3.08 -15.26
N ARG A 100 -16.72 2.49 -14.06
CA ARG A 100 -15.53 2.03 -13.33
C ARG A 100 -15.87 1.07 -12.21
N THR A 101 -14.97 0.14 -11.95
CA THR A 101 -15.00 -0.70 -10.75
C THR A 101 -14.12 -0.09 -9.65
N LEU A 102 -14.64 -0.05 -8.43
CA LEU A 102 -13.94 0.42 -7.23
C LEU A 102 -13.89 -0.68 -6.17
N ASN A 103 -12.85 -0.68 -5.36
CA ASN A 103 -12.87 -1.35 -4.06
C ASN A 103 -13.52 -0.41 -3.04
N VAL A 104 -14.46 -0.91 -2.26
CA VAL A 104 -14.76 -0.34 -0.95
C VAL A 104 -13.97 -1.09 0.11
N ASN A 105 -13.23 -0.35 0.93
CA ASN A 105 -12.45 -0.87 2.04
C ASN A 105 -13.05 -0.34 3.33
N ILE A 106 -13.47 -1.22 4.22
CA ILE A 106 -14.02 -0.90 5.54
C ILE A 106 -13.18 -1.61 6.57
N VAL A 107 -12.53 -0.85 7.44
CA VAL A 107 -11.73 -1.39 8.55
C VAL A 107 -12.55 -1.31 9.82
N LEU A 108 -12.65 -2.41 10.52
CA LEU A 108 -13.37 -2.56 11.79
C LEU A 108 -12.43 -3.05 12.89
N ASN A 109 -12.60 -2.54 14.10
CA ASN A 109 -11.93 -3.06 15.29
C ASN A 109 -12.66 -4.28 15.89
N ARG A 110 -12.14 -4.84 16.99
CA ARG A 110 -12.72 -6.02 17.68
C ARG A 110 -14.15 -5.79 18.18
N GLU A 111 -14.48 -4.54 18.51
CA GLU A 111 -15.79 -4.09 18.97
C GLU A 111 -16.74 -3.79 17.79
N LEU A 112 -16.31 -4.08 16.55
CA LEU A 112 -17.02 -3.80 15.30
C LEU A 112 -17.29 -2.30 15.06
N GLN A 113 -16.46 -1.43 15.63
CA GLN A 113 -16.51 0.00 15.34
C GLN A 113 -15.71 0.29 14.07
N LEU A 114 -16.19 1.25 13.28
CA LEU A 114 -15.51 1.72 12.08
C LEU A 114 -14.21 2.41 12.44
N SER A 115 -13.08 1.86 12.00
CA SER A 115 -11.73 2.41 12.13
C SER A 115 -11.21 3.03 10.84
N GLY A 116 -11.90 2.80 9.71
CA GLY A 116 -11.56 3.43 8.43
C GLY A 116 -12.55 3.05 7.34
N ILE A 117 -12.78 3.97 6.41
CA ILE A 117 -13.54 3.73 5.19
C ILE A 117 -12.88 4.45 4.01
N SER A 118 -12.66 3.72 2.90
CA SER A 118 -12.11 4.30 1.68
C SER A 118 -12.68 3.64 0.43
N PHE A 119 -12.61 4.37 -0.68
CA PHE A 119 -12.97 3.88 -2.01
C PHE A 119 -11.74 4.05 -2.90
N THR A 120 -11.22 2.95 -3.44
CA THR A 120 -10.03 2.95 -4.26
C THR A 120 -10.32 2.32 -5.62
N PRO A 121 -9.64 2.72 -6.71
CA PRO A 121 -9.80 2.03 -7.98
C PRO A 121 -9.58 0.53 -7.84
N ALA A 122 -10.48 -0.27 -8.40
CA ALA A 122 -10.22 -1.69 -8.56
C ALA A 122 -9.23 -1.88 -9.71
N ILE A 123 -8.25 -2.74 -9.48
CA ILE A 123 -7.25 -3.06 -10.46
C ILE A 123 -7.61 -4.42 -11.04
N GLU A 124 -7.79 -4.45 -12.34
CA GLU A 124 -7.84 -5.72 -13.03
C GLU A 124 -6.48 -6.42 -12.85
N GLU A 125 -6.52 -7.65 -12.38
CA GLU A 125 -5.33 -8.48 -12.14
C GLU A 125 -4.41 -8.54 -13.38
N LYS A 126 -4.99 -8.45 -14.57
CA LYS A 126 -4.29 -8.33 -15.83
C LYS A 126 -3.41 -7.08 -15.94
N MET A 127 -3.91 -5.90 -15.47
CA MET A 127 -3.12 -4.66 -15.47
C MET A 127 -1.96 -4.72 -14.47
N ARG A 128 -2.15 -5.38 -13.33
CA ARG A 128 -1.10 -5.59 -12.32
C ARG A 128 0.05 -6.40 -12.92
N HIS A 129 -0.24 -7.51 -13.58
CA HIS A 129 0.76 -8.33 -14.25
C HIS A 129 1.46 -7.62 -15.42
N GLU A 130 0.76 -6.77 -16.17
CA GLU A 130 1.37 -6.02 -17.28
C GLU A 130 2.36 -4.95 -16.81
N VAL A 131 2.09 -4.30 -15.66
CA VAL A 131 3.00 -3.29 -15.09
C VAL A 131 4.23 -3.96 -14.47
N ASP A 132 4.05 -5.08 -13.76
CA ASP A 132 5.14 -5.81 -13.11
C ASP A 132 6.03 -6.58 -14.11
N ALA A 133 5.48 -6.99 -15.24
CA ALA A 133 6.17 -7.78 -16.26
C ALA A 133 6.88 -6.93 -17.33
N LYS A 134 6.79 -5.59 -17.29
CA LYS A 134 7.44 -4.76 -18.30
C LYS A 134 8.96 -4.85 -18.17
N PRO A 135 9.66 -5.42 -19.15
CA PRO A 135 11.11 -5.53 -19.10
C PRO A 135 11.75 -4.13 -19.11
N LEU A 136 12.91 -4.02 -18.49
CA LEU A 136 13.72 -2.82 -18.59
C LEU A 136 14.09 -2.55 -20.06
N PRO A 137 14.14 -1.28 -20.48
CA PRO A 137 14.68 -0.93 -21.79
C PRO A 137 16.10 -1.48 -21.97
N ALA A 138 16.46 -1.79 -23.22
CA ALA A 138 17.80 -2.30 -23.52
C ALA A 138 18.90 -1.34 -23.02
N GLY A 139 19.95 -1.89 -22.46
CA GLY A 139 21.09 -1.13 -21.92
C GLY A 139 20.87 -0.55 -20.52
N ILE A 140 19.67 -0.64 -19.95
CA ILE A 140 19.43 -0.23 -18.56
C ILE A 140 19.56 -1.41 -17.62
N THR A 141 20.25 -1.21 -16.50
CA THR A 141 20.43 -2.24 -15.46
C THR A 141 19.89 -1.76 -14.12
N GLU A 142 19.40 -2.70 -13.33
CA GLU A 142 19.04 -2.48 -11.93
C GLU A 142 19.93 -3.34 -11.02
N GLN A 143 20.35 -2.75 -9.91
CA GLN A 143 21.16 -3.39 -8.90
C GLN A 143 20.51 -3.19 -7.54
N GLU A 144 20.31 -4.29 -6.80
CA GLU A 144 19.85 -4.22 -5.42
C GLU A 144 21.00 -3.75 -4.52
N LEU A 145 20.68 -2.86 -3.60
CA LEU A 145 21.61 -2.38 -2.57
C LEU A 145 20.84 -2.02 -1.29
N ASN A 146 21.56 -1.80 -0.21
CA ASN A 146 20.99 -1.33 1.04
C ASN A 146 21.51 0.07 1.38
N VAL A 147 20.61 0.92 1.88
CA VAL A 147 20.95 2.17 2.54
C VAL A 147 21.00 1.89 4.05
N GLU A 148 22.21 1.94 4.62
CA GLU A 148 22.42 1.57 6.02
C GLU A 148 22.48 2.82 6.89
N HIS A 149 21.58 2.92 7.88
CA HIS A 149 21.54 4.03 8.84
C HIS A 149 21.24 3.53 10.26
N ASN A 150 22.17 3.76 11.20
CA ASN A 150 21.99 3.46 12.63
C ASN A 150 21.47 2.05 12.92
N ASN A 151 22.10 1.01 12.32
CA ASN A 151 21.69 -0.39 12.38
C ASN A 151 20.34 -0.72 11.71
N ILE A 152 19.77 0.23 10.97
CA ILE A 152 18.60 0.01 10.11
C ILE A 152 19.11 -0.19 8.68
N SER A 153 18.66 -1.27 8.04
CA SER A 153 18.97 -1.58 6.65
C SER A 153 17.72 -1.31 5.80
N LEU A 154 17.82 -0.39 4.87
CA LEU A 154 16.70 -0.02 3.98
C LEU A 154 16.99 -0.59 2.59
N PRO A 155 16.26 -1.62 2.15
CA PRO A 155 16.41 -2.18 0.82
C PRO A 155 16.19 -1.11 -0.24
N GLY A 156 17.07 -1.07 -1.25
CA GLY A 156 17.02 -0.09 -2.33
C GLY A 156 17.37 -0.70 -3.67
N THR A 157 17.06 0.03 -4.73
CA THR A 157 17.38 -0.33 -6.11
C THR A 157 18.06 0.86 -6.81
N LEU A 158 19.25 0.62 -7.33
CA LEU A 158 20.00 1.53 -8.18
C LEU A 158 19.68 1.19 -9.65
N THR A 159 19.12 2.15 -10.39
CA THR A 159 18.91 2.03 -11.83
C THR A 159 20.00 2.79 -12.55
N LEU A 160 20.73 2.12 -13.44
CA LEU A 160 21.88 2.69 -14.17
C LEU A 160 21.63 2.73 -15.68
N PRO A 161 22.00 3.82 -16.36
CA PRO A 161 22.07 3.88 -17.81
C PRO A 161 23.23 3.02 -18.34
N GLU A 162 23.14 2.57 -19.60
CA GLU A 162 24.14 1.74 -20.26
C GLU A 162 25.54 2.35 -20.23
N CYS A 163 25.65 3.66 -20.32
CA CYS A 163 26.93 4.36 -20.34
C CYS A 163 27.61 4.46 -18.95
N ALA A 164 26.90 4.14 -17.86
CA ALA A 164 27.40 4.34 -16.50
C ALA A 164 28.52 3.35 -16.18
N SER A 165 29.69 3.85 -15.79
CA SER A 165 30.83 3.06 -15.35
C SER A 165 31.79 3.90 -14.50
N ALA A 166 32.77 3.27 -13.88
CA ALA A 166 33.84 3.99 -13.17
C ALA A 166 34.63 5.00 -14.04
N ASN A 167 34.68 4.75 -15.36
CA ASN A 167 35.37 5.62 -16.31
C ASN A 167 34.42 6.65 -16.98
N GLN A 168 33.12 6.43 -16.90
CA GLN A 168 32.10 7.31 -17.43
C GLN A 168 31.00 7.50 -16.38
N GLN A 169 31.28 8.39 -15.44
CA GLN A 169 30.37 8.68 -14.34
C GLN A 169 29.17 9.50 -14.79
N VAL A 170 28.00 9.17 -14.24
CA VAL A 170 26.72 9.81 -14.58
C VAL A 170 26.11 10.52 -13.36
N PRO A 171 25.24 11.52 -13.55
CA PRO A 171 24.48 12.11 -12.46
C PRO A 171 23.50 11.08 -11.88
N VAL A 172 23.14 11.27 -10.61
CA VAL A 172 22.15 10.43 -9.92
C VAL A 172 21.07 11.28 -9.26
N VAL A 173 19.84 10.77 -9.27
CA VAL A 173 18.71 11.29 -8.49
C VAL A 173 18.32 10.25 -7.45
N VAL A 174 18.34 10.62 -6.18
CA VAL A 174 17.70 9.85 -5.11
C VAL A 174 16.21 10.18 -5.11
N LEU A 175 15.37 9.18 -5.31
CA LEU A 175 13.92 9.33 -5.39
C LEU A 175 13.27 8.97 -4.05
N LEU A 176 12.53 9.90 -3.45
CA LEU A 176 11.84 9.73 -2.18
C LEU A 176 10.39 9.32 -2.38
N GLY A 177 9.94 8.35 -1.63
CA GLY A 177 8.53 7.98 -1.53
C GLY A 177 7.70 9.05 -0.81
N GLY A 178 6.40 9.11 -1.09
CA GLY A 178 5.44 10.01 -0.44
C GLY A 178 5.25 9.73 1.06
N SER A 179 4.27 10.40 1.70
CA SER A 179 3.95 10.21 3.12
C SER A 179 3.49 8.79 3.44
N GLY A 180 3.81 8.31 4.66
CA GLY A 180 3.46 6.99 5.14
C GLY A 180 4.45 5.90 4.74
N PRO A 181 4.14 4.62 5.01
CA PRO A 181 5.01 3.47 4.78
C PRO A 181 5.08 3.08 3.30
N THR A 182 5.80 3.88 2.51
CA THR A 182 5.97 3.70 1.07
C THR A 182 7.18 2.81 0.77
N ASP A 183 7.02 1.88 -0.18
CA ASP A 183 8.14 1.12 -0.75
C ASP A 183 8.94 1.95 -1.77
N ARG A 184 10.08 1.41 -2.21
CA ARG A 184 10.98 2.03 -3.18
C ARG A 184 10.35 2.29 -4.55
N ASP A 185 9.29 1.59 -4.89
CA ASP A 185 8.59 1.75 -6.16
C ASP A 185 7.50 2.84 -6.10
N GLY A 186 7.19 3.33 -4.88
CA GLY A 186 6.14 4.30 -4.62
C GLY A 186 4.77 3.70 -4.89
N THR A 187 4.56 2.43 -4.52
CA THR A 187 3.37 1.66 -4.89
C THR A 187 2.09 2.33 -4.42
N LEU A 188 1.28 2.73 -5.39
CA LEU A 188 -0.09 3.21 -5.25
C LEU A 188 -0.95 2.38 -6.20
N ASP A 189 -1.19 1.17 -5.82
CA ASP A 189 -1.84 0.13 -6.61
C ASP A 189 -2.85 0.63 -7.67
N PRO A 190 -2.68 0.37 -8.99
CA PRO A 190 -1.70 -0.47 -9.69
C PRO A 190 -0.41 0.24 -10.11
N ASN A 191 -0.23 1.48 -9.69
CA ASN A 191 0.83 2.33 -10.18
C ASN A 191 2.08 2.20 -9.31
N HIS A 192 3.23 2.24 -9.97
CA HIS A 192 4.55 2.25 -9.35
C HIS A 192 5.33 3.46 -9.90
N PRO A 193 4.95 4.69 -9.52
CA PRO A 193 5.45 5.91 -10.18
C PRO A 193 6.97 6.06 -10.09
N LEU A 194 7.60 5.71 -8.96
CA LEU A 194 9.05 5.82 -8.85
C LEU A 194 9.76 4.74 -9.67
N ARG A 195 9.23 3.51 -9.71
CA ARG A 195 9.71 2.45 -10.59
C ARG A 195 9.56 2.82 -12.06
N ALA A 196 8.46 3.45 -12.44
CA ALA A 196 8.22 3.87 -13.82
C ALA A 196 9.13 5.03 -14.24
N LEU A 197 9.48 5.93 -13.31
CA LEU A 197 10.35 7.08 -13.56
C LEU A 197 11.80 6.67 -13.77
N ALA A 198 12.31 5.69 -13.03
CA ALA A 198 13.70 5.31 -13.02
C ALA A 198 14.28 4.92 -14.41
N PRO A 199 13.64 4.04 -15.20
CA PRO A 199 14.12 3.75 -16.56
C PRO A 199 14.06 4.98 -17.48
N GLY A 200 13.08 5.88 -17.30
CA GLY A 200 12.98 7.12 -18.06
C GLY A 200 14.18 8.05 -17.83
N LEU A 201 14.62 8.17 -16.58
CA LEU A 201 15.84 8.90 -16.22
C LEU A 201 17.09 8.25 -16.83
N ALA A 202 17.18 6.91 -16.73
CA ALA A 202 18.32 6.16 -17.26
C ALA A 202 18.45 6.31 -18.79
N LEU A 203 17.34 6.35 -19.53
CA LEU A 203 17.35 6.65 -20.97
C LEU A 203 17.91 8.05 -21.29
N GLN A 204 17.89 8.97 -20.33
CA GLN A 204 18.49 10.30 -20.45
C GLN A 204 19.91 10.39 -19.88
N GLY A 205 20.53 9.23 -19.54
CA GLY A 205 21.87 9.18 -18.98
C GLY A 205 21.94 9.57 -17.49
N ILE A 206 20.85 9.49 -16.76
CA ILE A 206 20.76 9.85 -15.34
C ILE A 206 20.45 8.57 -14.53
N ALA A 207 21.31 8.22 -13.60
CA ALA A 207 21.04 7.14 -12.65
C ALA A 207 19.97 7.54 -11.64
N SER A 208 19.31 6.55 -11.03
CA SER A 208 18.40 6.81 -9.90
C SER A 208 18.58 5.77 -8.80
N LEU A 209 18.48 6.23 -7.55
CA LEU A 209 18.44 5.40 -6.36
C LEU A 209 17.08 5.52 -5.69
N ARG A 210 16.39 4.41 -5.50
CA ARG A 210 15.11 4.29 -4.79
C ARG A 210 15.31 3.39 -3.59
N TYR A 211 14.67 3.65 -2.46
CA TYR A 211 14.77 2.78 -1.29
C TYR A 211 13.44 2.71 -0.53
N ASP A 212 13.23 1.59 0.18
CA ASP A 212 12.06 1.42 1.04
C ASP A 212 12.20 2.32 2.26
N LYS A 213 11.19 3.16 2.53
CA LYS A 213 11.20 4.00 3.73
C LYS A 213 11.29 3.13 4.97
N ARG A 214 11.92 3.64 6.05
CA ARG A 214 12.04 2.90 7.31
C ARG A 214 10.69 2.47 7.87
N THR A 215 9.66 3.30 7.73
CA THR A 215 8.29 2.99 8.13
C THR A 215 7.66 1.84 7.35
N LYS A 216 8.21 1.49 6.18
CA LYS A 216 7.85 0.33 5.38
C LYS A 216 8.72 -0.88 5.68
N ALA A 217 10.04 -0.70 5.63
CA ALA A 217 11.02 -1.79 5.80
C ALA A 217 11.00 -2.36 7.22
N HIS A 218 10.74 -1.52 8.23
CA HIS A 218 10.72 -1.86 9.65
C HIS A 218 9.39 -1.50 10.31
N GLN A 219 8.28 -1.83 9.65
CA GLN A 219 6.93 -1.44 10.07
C GLN A 219 6.62 -1.80 11.52
N ALA A 220 7.10 -2.95 12.01
CA ALA A 220 6.88 -3.39 13.39
C ALA A 220 7.52 -2.45 14.44
N ASP A 221 8.64 -1.80 14.10
CA ASP A 221 9.35 -0.88 15.00
C ASP A 221 8.68 0.50 15.08
N PHE A 222 7.83 0.82 14.12
CA PHE A 222 7.12 2.10 13.97
C PHE A 222 5.61 1.98 14.16
N ALA A 223 5.09 0.78 14.49
CA ALA A 223 3.72 0.61 14.90
C ALA A 223 3.44 1.47 16.16
N GLU A 224 2.24 2.03 16.27
CA GLU A 224 1.84 2.92 17.38
C GLU A 224 2.07 2.30 18.76
N VAL A 225 2.10 0.97 18.86
CA VAL A 225 2.39 0.19 20.07
C VAL A 225 3.80 0.47 20.62
N SER A 226 4.76 0.89 19.80
CA SER A 226 6.14 1.14 20.22
C SER A 226 6.33 2.48 20.94
N GLY A 227 5.34 3.37 20.96
CA GLY A 227 5.42 4.71 21.52
C GLY A 227 6.40 5.65 20.81
N LYS A 228 7.03 5.21 19.73
CA LYS A 228 7.92 6.02 18.90
C LYS A 228 7.10 6.83 17.90
N ARG A 229 7.03 8.13 18.11
CA ARG A 229 6.45 9.03 17.11
C ARG A 229 7.42 9.19 15.94
N THR A 230 6.95 8.87 14.74
CA THR A 230 7.66 9.20 13.50
C THR A 230 7.58 10.71 13.30
N THR A 231 8.73 11.35 13.12
CA THR A 231 8.83 12.78 12.79
C THR A 231 9.28 12.94 11.35
N LEU A 232 9.10 14.12 10.78
CA LEU A 232 9.61 14.43 9.44
C LEU A 232 11.13 14.19 9.36
N GLU A 233 11.85 14.51 10.43
CA GLU A 233 13.29 14.29 10.54
C GLU A 233 13.63 12.79 10.39
N THR A 234 13.03 11.96 11.24
CA THR A 234 13.33 10.52 11.26
C THR A 234 12.75 9.75 10.09
N GLU A 235 11.65 10.20 9.49
CA GLU A 235 11.01 9.51 8.37
C GLU A 235 11.63 9.83 7.01
N TYR A 236 12.16 11.06 6.85
CA TYR A 236 12.63 11.55 5.56
C TYR A 236 14.07 12.02 5.58
N VAL A 237 14.40 12.96 6.47
CA VAL A 237 15.64 13.73 6.36
C VAL A 237 16.87 12.86 6.60
N GLU A 238 16.88 12.12 7.71
CA GLU A 238 18.02 11.27 8.07
C GLU A 238 18.34 10.23 7.01
N ASP A 239 17.33 9.48 6.55
CA ASP A 239 17.52 8.41 5.55
C ASP A 239 17.88 9.00 4.18
N ALA A 240 17.29 10.15 3.80
CA ALA A 240 17.60 10.82 2.55
C ALA A 240 19.07 11.29 2.49
N LEU A 241 19.59 11.84 3.59
CA LEU A 241 21.00 12.24 3.67
C LEU A 241 21.94 11.06 3.52
N VAL A 242 21.62 9.93 4.18
CA VAL A 242 22.42 8.71 4.06
C VAL A 242 22.32 8.11 2.65
N ALA A 243 21.14 8.12 2.04
CA ALA A 243 20.95 7.66 0.66
C ALA A 243 21.73 8.53 -0.36
N LEU A 244 21.75 9.86 -0.17
CA LEU A 244 22.57 10.77 -0.97
C LEU A 244 24.07 10.48 -0.83
N GLU A 245 24.54 10.26 0.39
CA GLU A 245 25.94 9.94 0.64
C GLU A 245 26.29 8.54 0.08
N LYS A 246 25.41 7.56 0.21
CA LYS A 246 25.57 6.25 -0.42
C LYS A 246 25.67 6.36 -1.93
N ALA A 247 24.76 7.12 -2.57
CA ALA A 247 24.79 7.35 -4.01
C ALA A 247 26.08 8.02 -4.47
N ARG A 248 26.52 9.06 -3.75
CA ARG A 248 27.76 9.79 -4.03
C ARG A 248 29.02 8.92 -4.04
N ASN A 249 29.03 7.84 -3.25
CA ASN A 249 30.18 6.96 -3.12
C ASN A 249 30.17 5.77 -4.09
N LEU A 250 29.17 5.65 -4.97
CA LEU A 250 29.15 4.63 -6.02
C LEU A 250 30.14 5.00 -7.13
N LEU A 251 30.77 3.95 -7.72
CA LEU A 251 31.83 4.15 -8.71
C LEU A 251 31.35 4.76 -10.02
N GLU A 252 30.11 4.47 -10.38
CA GLU A 252 29.43 4.90 -11.61
C GLU A 252 28.89 6.34 -11.52
N ILE A 253 28.93 6.95 -10.32
CA ILE A 253 28.24 8.21 -10.04
C ILE A 253 29.22 9.40 -9.97
N ASP A 254 28.84 10.46 -10.65
CA ASP A 254 29.49 11.78 -10.54
C ASP A 254 29.15 12.42 -9.20
N LYS A 255 30.15 12.51 -8.33
CA LYS A 255 30.00 12.97 -6.93
C LYS A 255 29.46 14.39 -6.77
N ILE A 256 29.57 15.22 -7.80
CA ILE A 256 29.10 16.61 -7.77
C ILE A 256 27.70 16.78 -8.38
N ARG A 257 27.18 15.75 -9.06
CA ARG A 257 25.84 15.78 -9.68
C ARG A 257 24.91 14.76 -9.01
N VAL A 258 24.71 14.94 -7.70
CA VAL A 258 23.82 14.11 -6.87
C VAL A 258 22.62 14.96 -6.44
N PHE A 259 21.42 14.51 -6.77
CA PHE A 259 20.18 15.25 -6.60
C PHE A 259 19.18 14.45 -5.77
N LEU A 260 18.20 15.14 -5.22
CA LEU A 260 17.07 14.58 -4.48
C LEU A 260 15.77 15.02 -5.14
N ALA A 261 14.81 14.11 -5.27
CA ALA A 261 13.46 14.39 -5.76
C ALA A 261 12.42 13.53 -5.02
N GLY A 262 11.22 14.11 -4.76
CA GLY A 262 10.13 13.42 -4.09
C GLY A 262 8.92 14.33 -3.92
#